data_23eb9af4ccd4fbee80f12b40cce83fbd
#
_entry.id   23eb9af4ccd4fbee80f12b40cce83fbd
#
_cell.length_a   1.000
_cell.length_b   1.000
_cell.length_c   1.000
_cell.angle_alpha   90.00
_cell.angle_beta   90.00
_cell.angle_gamma   90.00
#
_symmetry.space_group_name_H-M   'P 1'
#
loop_
_entity.id
_entity.type
_entity.pdbx_description
1 polymer ?
#
loop_
_entity_poly.entity_id
_entity_poly.type
_entity_poly.pdbx_seq_one_letter_code
_entity_poly.pdbx_strand_id
1 'polypeptide(L)'
;MKALIIVLVIIAVVVVACFGSYESAKNQMVAKNEAVKSTWSQVDIVLQRRADLIPNLVETVKGFAVQEQTVFGDIARARSQLLSANTPQDKIAANRQLDGALGRLLVVVENYPQLRSNENFLRLQDELAGTENRIAVERKRYNDTLQDYNTFIGQFPTSFWAGIAGFHRNDAYFAASEGSRQAPKVDFGGVRPTPTPSPQPAR
;
A
#
# COMPACT_ATOMS: atom_id res chain seq x y z
N MET A 1 -32.98 24.11 -49.93
CA MET A 1 -33.75 23.33 -48.97
C MET A 1 -33.19 21.93 -48.70
N LYS A 2 -32.99 21.08 -49.73
CA LYS A 2 -32.45 19.71 -49.52
C LYS A 2 -31.09 19.68 -48.83
N ALA A 3 -30.13 20.53 -49.21
CA ALA A 3 -28.80 20.61 -48.57
C ALA A 3 -28.87 21.02 -47.08
N LEU A 4 -29.74 21.94 -46.72
CA LEU A 4 -29.97 22.39 -45.35
C LEU A 4 -30.54 21.26 -44.48
N ILE A 5 -31.47 20.46 -45.02
CA ILE A 5 -32.04 19.29 -44.31
C ILE A 5 -30.96 18.24 -44.06
N ILE A 6 -30.10 17.96 -45.06
CA ILE A 6 -28.99 17.01 -44.93
C ILE A 6 -28.02 17.46 -43.83
N VAL A 7 -27.64 18.74 -43.79
CA VAL A 7 -26.78 19.30 -42.76
C VAL A 7 -27.40 19.16 -41.36
N LEU A 8 -28.70 19.47 -41.21
CA LEU A 8 -29.41 19.31 -39.95
C LEU A 8 -29.47 17.85 -39.48
N VAL A 9 -29.67 16.89 -40.39
CA VAL A 9 -29.67 15.48 -40.07
C VAL A 9 -28.29 15.04 -39.62
N ILE A 10 -27.21 15.46 -40.29
CA ILE A 10 -25.84 15.16 -39.89
C ILE A 10 -25.55 15.71 -38.48
N ILE A 11 -25.90 16.95 -38.21
CA ILE A 11 -25.74 17.57 -36.89
C ILE A 11 -26.51 16.77 -35.83
N ALA A 12 -27.77 16.40 -36.11
CA ALA A 12 -28.55 15.60 -35.16
C ALA A 12 -27.90 14.24 -34.85
N VAL A 13 -27.40 13.56 -35.87
CA VAL A 13 -26.67 12.26 -35.68
C VAL A 13 -25.41 12.46 -34.84
N VAL A 14 -24.64 13.50 -35.11
CA VAL A 14 -23.41 13.80 -34.31
C VAL A 14 -23.77 14.11 -32.86
N VAL A 15 -24.81 14.92 -32.61
CA VAL A 15 -25.25 15.22 -31.24
C VAL A 15 -25.70 13.97 -30.50
N VAL A 16 -26.46 13.08 -31.12
CA VAL A 16 -26.89 11.80 -30.52
C VAL A 16 -25.69 10.90 -30.24
N ALA A 17 -24.72 10.82 -31.17
CA ALA A 17 -23.50 10.03 -30.97
C ALA A 17 -22.63 10.59 -29.82
N CYS A 18 -22.47 11.91 -29.74
CA CYS A 18 -21.76 12.57 -28.64
C CYS A 18 -22.45 12.34 -27.29
N PHE A 19 -23.77 12.44 -27.23
CA PHE A 19 -24.54 12.19 -26.02
C PHE A 19 -24.41 10.72 -25.56
N GLY A 20 -24.55 9.78 -26.49
CA GLY A 20 -24.38 8.36 -26.19
C GLY A 20 -22.94 8.03 -25.71
N SER A 21 -21.92 8.66 -26.31
CA SER A 21 -20.53 8.55 -25.89
C SER A 21 -20.30 9.10 -24.45
N TYR A 22 -20.90 10.27 -24.15
CA TYR A 22 -20.83 10.87 -22.82
C TYR A 22 -21.46 9.98 -21.74
N GLU A 23 -22.68 9.50 -21.94
CA GLU A 23 -23.37 8.65 -20.97
C GLU A 23 -22.61 7.32 -20.74
N SER A 24 -22.12 6.70 -21.80
CA SER A 24 -21.31 5.49 -21.70
C SER A 24 -20.02 5.73 -20.92
N ALA A 25 -19.29 6.79 -21.22
CA ALA A 25 -18.05 7.17 -20.53
C ALA A 25 -18.33 7.49 -19.05
N LYS A 26 -19.35 8.26 -18.74
CA LYS A 26 -19.76 8.62 -17.37
C LYS A 26 -20.08 7.37 -16.54
N ASN A 27 -20.88 6.45 -17.08
CA ASN A 27 -21.23 5.21 -16.38
C ASN A 27 -19.98 4.36 -16.07
N GLN A 28 -19.04 4.28 -16.99
CA GLN A 28 -17.77 3.58 -16.77
C GLN A 28 -16.89 4.29 -15.73
N MET A 29 -16.84 5.64 -15.74
CA MET A 29 -16.12 6.40 -14.70
C MET A 29 -16.69 6.15 -13.31
N VAL A 30 -18.03 6.15 -13.18
CA VAL A 30 -18.71 5.83 -11.92
C VAL A 30 -18.35 4.42 -11.48
N ALA A 31 -18.46 3.43 -12.36
CA ALA A 31 -18.15 2.04 -12.04
C ALA A 31 -16.69 1.85 -11.57
N LYS A 32 -15.74 2.48 -12.28
CA LYS A 32 -14.31 2.42 -11.91
C LYS A 32 -14.02 3.15 -10.59
N ASN A 33 -14.65 4.30 -10.35
CA ASN A 33 -14.51 5.03 -9.09
C ASN A 33 -15.07 4.22 -7.90
N GLU A 34 -16.20 3.55 -8.07
CA GLU A 34 -16.75 2.66 -7.04
C GLU A 34 -15.86 1.42 -6.83
N ALA A 35 -15.22 0.88 -7.88
CA ALA A 35 -14.24 -0.18 -7.75
C ALA A 35 -13.02 0.25 -6.91
N VAL A 36 -12.52 1.49 -7.08
CA VAL A 36 -11.45 2.06 -6.26
C VAL A 36 -11.89 2.15 -4.79
N LYS A 37 -13.09 2.64 -4.51
CA LYS A 37 -13.62 2.69 -3.14
C LYS A 37 -13.76 1.31 -2.51
N SER A 38 -14.23 0.33 -3.28
CA SER A 38 -14.38 -1.05 -2.83
C SER A 38 -13.03 -1.69 -2.49
N THR A 39 -12.02 -1.54 -3.35
CA THR A 39 -10.67 -2.05 -3.07
C THR A 39 -10.01 -1.34 -1.91
N TRP A 40 -10.24 -0.02 -1.75
CA TRP A 40 -9.79 0.73 -0.58
C TRP A 40 -10.41 0.19 0.72
N SER A 41 -11.70 -0.13 0.72
CA SER A 41 -12.37 -0.71 1.88
C SER A 41 -11.72 -2.03 2.34
N GLN A 42 -11.24 -2.87 1.40
CA GLN A 42 -10.50 -4.08 1.77
C GLN A 42 -9.15 -3.77 2.44
N VAL A 43 -8.42 -2.77 1.93
CA VAL A 43 -7.20 -2.27 2.59
C VAL A 43 -7.51 -1.79 4.00
N ASP A 44 -8.56 -0.99 4.17
CA ASP A 44 -8.94 -0.43 5.47
C ASP A 44 -9.27 -1.51 6.51
N ILE A 45 -9.98 -2.56 6.10
CA ILE A 45 -10.31 -3.71 6.97
C ILE A 45 -9.04 -4.40 7.48
N VAL A 46 -8.03 -4.62 6.62
CA VAL A 46 -6.78 -5.27 7.05
C VAL A 46 -5.91 -4.35 7.90
N LEU A 47 -5.90 -3.04 7.63
CA LEU A 47 -5.23 -2.05 8.48
C LEU A 47 -5.87 -1.96 9.86
N GLN A 48 -7.19 -1.99 9.94
CA GLN A 48 -7.93 -2.05 11.21
C GLN A 48 -7.56 -3.30 12.00
N ARG A 49 -7.61 -4.49 11.36
CA ARG A 49 -7.21 -5.75 12.01
C ARG A 49 -5.80 -5.69 12.57
N ARG A 50 -4.84 -5.13 11.82
CA ARG A 50 -3.48 -4.91 12.30
C ARG A 50 -3.45 -4.01 13.54
N ALA A 51 -4.17 -2.89 13.50
CA ALA A 51 -4.27 -1.96 14.63
C ALA A 51 -4.88 -2.61 15.88
N ASP A 52 -5.78 -3.58 15.71
CA ASP A 52 -6.43 -4.29 16.82
C ASP A 52 -5.53 -5.35 17.47
N LEU A 53 -4.54 -5.87 16.78
CA LEU A 53 -3.52 -6.79 17.33
C LEU A 53 -2.46 -6.09 18.19
N ILE A 54 -2.19 -4.81 17.93
CA ILE A 54 -1.09 -4.05 18.55
C ILE A 54 -1.21 -3.93 20.08
N PRO A 55 -2.37 -3.64 20.70
CA PRO A 55 -2.47 -3.58 22.15
C PRO A 55 -2.01 -4.87 22.83
N ASN A 56 -2.41 -6.02 22.32
CA ASN A 56 -2.05 -7.32 22.87
C ASN A 56 -0.52 -7.57 22.74
N LEU A 57 0.08 -7.18 21.62
CA LEU A 57 1.51 -7.25 21.41
C LEU A 57 2.26 -6.38 22.44
N VAL A 58 1.84 -5.11 22.57
CA VAL A 58 2.45 -4.15 23.51
C VAL A 58 2.35 -4.64 24.95
N GLU A 59 1.20 -5.14 25.37
CA GLU A 59 1.03 -5.67 26.73
C GLU A 59 1.89 -6.92 26.99
N THR A 60 2.00 -7.81 25.99
CA THR A 60 2.90 -8.97 26.08
C THR A 60 4.35 -8.55 26.25
N VAL A 61 4.80 -7.55 25.46
CA VAL A 61 6.19 -7.04 25.53
C VAL A 61 6.44 -6.29 26.84
N LYS A 62 5.50 -5.48 27.32
CA LYS A 62 5.60 -4.75 28.59
C LYS A 62 5.86 -5.67 29.78
N GLY A 63 5.32 -6.89 29.76
CA GLY A 63 5.58 -7.89 30.81
C GLY A 63 7.06 -8.26 30.98
N PHE A 64 7.88 -8.03 29.95
CA PHE A 64 9.32 -8.37 29.93
C PHE A 64 10.23 -7.14 29.85
N ALA A 65 9.77 -6.07 29.21
CA ALA A 65 10.57 -4.89 28.84
C ALA A 65 9.95 -3.59 29.40
N VAL A 66 9.72 -3.53 30.70
CA VAL A 66 9.01 -2.40 31.38
C VAL A 66 9.68 -1.03 31.13
N GLN A 67 10.97 -0.99 30.87
CA GLN A 67 11.74 0.26 30.73
C GLN A 67 11.55 0.95 29.37
N GLU A 68 10.98 0.26 28.37
CA GLU A 68 10.88 0.74 26.98
C GLU A 68 9.67 1.66 26.71
N GLN A 69 9.38 2.56 27.66
CA GLN A 69 8.19 3.43 27.62
C GLN A 69 8.10 4.30 26.37
N THR A 70 9.25 4.77 25.85
CA THR A 70 9.28 5.61 24.62
C THR A 70 8.78 4.83 23.41
N VAL A 71 9.22 3.58 23.25
CA VAL A 71 8.82 2.72 22.12
C VAL A 71 7.32 2.41 22.20
N PHE A 72 6.80 2.10 23.38
CA PHE A 72 5.36 1.87 23.58
C PHE A 72 4.54 3.12 23.28
N GLY A 73 5.02 4.30 23.71
CA GLY A 73 4.39 5.58 23.41
C GLY A 73 4.34 5.90 21.93
N ASP A 74 5.44 5.60 21.20
CA ASP A 74 5.49 5.76 19.75
C ASP A 74 4.49 4.87 19.02
N ILE A 75 4.38 3.61 19.43
CA ILE A 75 3.42 2.65 18.86
C ILE A 75 1.99 3.11 19.14
N ALA A 76 1.68 3.51 20.39
CA ALA A 76 0.36 3.98 20.75
C ALA A 76 -0.07 5.22 19.93
N ARG A 77 0.85 6.17 19.74
CA ARG A 77 0.62 7.36 18.90
C ARG A 77 0.39 7.00 17.45
N ALA A 78 1.26 6.18 16.86
CA ALA A 78 1.15 5.76 15.47
C ALA A 78 -0.15 4.98 15.21
N ARG A 79 -0.54 4.10 16.14
CA ARG A 79 -1.84 3.40 16.11
C ARG A 79 -3.01 4.38 16.16
N SER A 80 -2.97 5.35 17.08
CA SER A 80 -4.02 6.37 17.19
C SER A 80 -4.16 7.18 15.91
N GLN A 81 -3.05 7.59 15.30
CA GLN A 81 -3.03 8.30 14.01
C GLN A 81 -3.64 7.45 12.89
N LEU A 82 -3.32 6.15 12.83
CA LEU A 82 -3.91 5.24 11.84
C LEU A 82 -5.42 5.13 11.98
N LEU A 83 -5.92 5.01 13.21
CA LEU A 83 -7.35 4.87 13.49
C LEU A 83 -8.13 6.18 13.30
N SER A 84 -7.50 7.34 13.52
CA SER A 84 -8.13 8.66 13.35
C SER A 84 -8.04 9.21 11.93
N ALA A 85 -7.22 8.62 11.07
CA ALA A 85 -7.07 9.05 9.69
C ALA A 85 -8.36 8.80 8.89
N ASN A 86 -8.83 9.84 8.17
CA ASN A 86 -10.10 9.79 7.43
C ASN A 86 -9.90 9.67 5.92
N THR A 87 -8.70 9.96 5.40
CA THR A 87 -8.41 9.86 3.97
C THR A 87 -7.47 8.69 3.68
N PRO A 88 -7.53 8.11 2.45
CA PRO A 88 -6.55 7.10 2.03
C PRO A 88 -5.10 7.56 2.18
N GLN A 89 -4.81 8.82 1.82
CA GLN A 89 -3.46 9.41 1.94
C GLN A 89 -2.98 9.42 3.38
N ASP A 90 -3.82 9.89 4.32
CA ASP A 90 -3.48 9.97 5.74
C ASP A 90 -3.29 8.58 6.34
N LYS A 91 -4.15 7.61 5.99
CA LYS A 91 -4.01 6.22 6.44
C LYS A 91 -2.73 5.57 5.91
N ILE A 92 -2.36 5.82 4.65
CA ILE A 92 -1.10 5.35 4.08
C ILE A 92 0.10 5.94 4.85
N ALA A 93 0.07 7.24 5.16
CA ALA A 93 1.12 7.90 5.92
C ALA A 93 1.21 7.38 7.36
N ALA A 94 0.08 7.26 8.05
CA ALA A 94 0.01 6.75 9.42
C ALA A 94 0.46 5.28 9.51
N ASN A 95 0.11 4.44 8.53
CA ASN A 95 0.58 3.06 8.51
C ASN A 95 2.11 2.97 8.36
N ARG A 96 2.75 3.84 7.56
CA ARG A 96 4.23 3.89 7.49
C ARG A 96 4.87 4.26 8.83
N GLN A 97 4.25 5.19 9.58
CA GLN A 97 4.73 5.53 10.91
C GLN A 97 4.62 4.35 11.87
N LEU A 98 3.51 3.60 11.79
CA LEU A 98 3.30 2.39 12.57
C LEU A 98 4.31 1.30 12.20
N ASP A 99 4.63 1.10 10.92
CA ASP A 99 5.67 0.19 10.46
C ASP A 99 7.03 0.52 11.10
N GLY A 100 7.40 1.81 11.11
CA GLY A 100 8.62 2.28 11.74
C GLY A 100 8.66 2.06 13.26
N ALA A 101 7.53 2.29 13.95
CA ALA A 101 7.42 2.07 15.40
C ALA A 101 7.51 0.59 15.76
N LEU A 102 6.84 -0.28 15.00
CA LEU A 102 6.92 -1.74 15.18
C LEU A 102 8.33 -2.27 14.88
N GLY A 103 9.01 -1.74 13.86
CA GLY A 103 10.41 -2.08 13.58
C GLY A 103 11.33 -1.81 14.77
N ARG A 104 11.17 -0.65 15.46
CA ARG A 104 11.91 -0.35 16.69
C ARG A 104 11.59 -1.34 17.83
N LEU A 105 10.32 -1.74 17.95
CA LEU A 105 9.94 -2.76 18.94
C LEU A 105 10.66 -4.09 18.71
N LEU A 106 10.78 -4.52 17.47
CA LEU A 106 11.50 -5.77 17.14
C LEU A 106 12.97 -5.71 17.52
N VAL A 107 13.63 -4.55 17.35
CA VAL A 107 15.01 -4.34 17.81
C VAL A 107 15.11 -4.43 19.33
N VAL A 108 14.14 -3.89 20.07
CA VAL A 108 14.06 -4.02 21.53
C VAL A 108 13.96 -5.49 21.94
N VAL A 109 13.08 -6.24 21.29
CA VAL A 109 12.84 -7.67 21.58
C VAL A 109 14.12 -8.52 21.50
N GLU A 110 15.08 -8.14 20.63
CA GLU A 110 16.37 -8.83 20.52
C GLU A 110 17.17 -8.81 21.84
N ASN A 111 16.98 -7.80 22.68
CA ASN A 111 17.63 -7.66 23.97
C ASN A 111 16.97 -8.49 25.10
N TYR A 112 15.81 -9.13 24.81
CA TYR A 112 15.02 -9.87 25.80
C TYR A 112 14.81 -11.33 25.34
N PRO A 113 15.78 -12.25 25.53
CA PRO A 113 15.70 -13.62 25.03
C PRO A 113 14.48 -14.41 25.53
N GLN A 114 14.01 -14.13 26.76
CA GLN A 114 12.83 -14.77 27.33
C GLN A 114 11.55 -14.37 26.59
N LEU A 115 11.47 -13.13 26.10
CA LEU A 115 10.36 -12.66 25.29
C LEU A 115 10.34 -13.35 23.92
N ARG A 116 11.52 -13.53 23.29
CA ARG A 116 11.64 -14.21 22.00
C ARG A 116 11.16 -15.66 22.02
N SER A 117 11.21 -16.34 23.17
CA SER A 117 10.72 -17.72 23.35
C SER A 117 9.30 -17.79 23.92
N ASN A 118 8.65 -16.63 24.16
CA ASN A 118 7.30 -16.60 24.70
C ASN A 118 6.27 -16.97 23.63
N GLU A 119 5.46 -18.00 23.87
CA GLU A 119 4.47 -18.51 22.90
C GLU A 119 3.43 -17.47 22.48
N ASN A 120 2.96 -16.63 23.42
CA ASN A 120 2.01 -15.58 23.10
C ASN A 120 2.63 -14.52 22.18
N PHE A 121 3.89 -14.14 22.43
CA PHE A 121 4.62 -13.21 21.57
C PHE A 121 4.78 -13.79 20.16
N LEU A 122 5.26 -15.03 20.04
CA LEU A 122 5.44 -15.70 18.74
C LEU A 122 4.13 -15.78 17.96
N ARG A 123 3.02 -16.17 18.60
CA ARG A 123 1.70 -16.21 17.96
C ARG A 123 1.27 -14.84 17.47
N LEU A 124 1.43 -13.79 18.27
CA LEU A 124 1.06 -12.43 17.87
C LEU A 124 1.96 -11.90 16.74
N GLN A 125 3.23 -12.27 16.74
CA GLN A 125 4.16 -11.95 15.66
C GLN A 125 3.75 -12.65 14.35
N ASP A 126 3.36 -13.92 14.39
CA ASP A 126 2.86 -14.66 13.23
C ASP A 126 1.54 -14.06 12.70
N GLU A 127 0.61 -13.68 13.59
CA GLU A 127 -0.62 -13.00 13.19
C GLU A 127 -0.35 -11.64 12.53
N LEU A 128 0.61 -10.87 13.07
CA LEU A 128 1.03 -9.60 12.48
C LEU A 128 1.70 -9.79 11.12
N ALA A 129 2.57 -10.79 10.98
CA ALA A 129 3.19 -11.15 9.70
C ALA A 129 2.12 -11.58 8.67
N GLY A 130 1.14 -12.36 9.10
CA GLY A 130 -0.01 -12.74 8.27
C GLY A 130 -0.85 -11.55 7.83
N THR A 131 -1.08 -10.57 8.71
CA THR A 131 -1.77 -9.33 8.33
C THR A 131 -0.95 -8.47 7.39
N GLU A 132 0.38 -8.37 7.57
CA GLU A 132 1.25 -7.63 6.65
C GLU A 132 1.22 -8.21 5.23
N ASN A 133 1.27 -9.53 5.10
CA ASN A 133 1.13 -10.20 3.80
C ASN A 133 -0.21 -9.87 3.13
N ARG A 134 -1.31 -9.85 3.90
CA ARG A 134 -2.63 -9.46 3.37
C ARG A 134 -2.66 -7.98 2.98
N ILE A 135 -2.09 -7.10 3.79
CA ILE A 135 -1.95 -5.68 3.46
C ILE A 135 -1.18 -5.51 2.15
N ALA A 136 -0.08 -6.24 1.93
CA ALA A 136 0.69 -6.16 0.70
C ALA A 136 -0.13 -6.58 -0.53
N VAL A 137 -0.95 -7.62 -0.43
CA VAL A 137 -1.86 -8.07 -1.50
C VAL A 137 -2.92 -7.01 -1.80
N GLU A 138 -3.61 -6.48 -0.75
CA GLU A 138 -4.67 -5.51 -0.95
C GLU A 138 -4.14 -4.13 -1.41
N ARG A 139 -2.93 -3.72 -0.98
CA ARG A 139 -2.22 -2.54 -1.52
C ARG A 139 -1.98 -2.66 -3.02
N LYS A 140 -1.50 -3.82 -3.48
CA LYS A 140 -1.29 -4.07 -4.90
C LYS A 140 -2.61 -3.96 -5.66
N ARG A 141 -3.65 -4.65 -5.19
CA ARG A 141 -4.97 -4.64 -5.82
C ARG A 141 -5.58 -3.23 -5.89
N TYR A 142 -5.45 -2.46 -4.82
CA TYR A 142 -5.89 -1.07 -4.78
C TYR A 142 -5.11 -0.22 -5.79
N ASN A 143 -3.78 -0.32 -5.82
CA ASN A 143 -2.96 0.42 -6.78
C ASN A 143 -3.31 0.07 -8.23
N ASP A 144 -3.51 -1.21 -8.55
CA ASP A 144 -3.89 -1.66 -9.89
C ASP A 144 -5.27 -1.08 -10.29
N THR A 145 -6.25 -1.10 -9.39
CA THR A 145 -7.60 -0.54 -9.63
C THR A 145 -7.55 0.98 -9.78
N LEU A 146 -6.74 1.65 -8.97
CA LEU A 146 -6.55 3.10 -9.03
C LEU A 146 -5.86 3.52 -10.33
N GLN A 147 -4.86 2.76 -10.78
CA GLN A 147 -4.20 2.96 -12.06
C GLN A 147 -5.20 2.82 -13.22
N ASP A 148 -6.03 1.79 -13.19
CA ASP A 148 -7.10 1.56 -14.18
C ASP A 148 -8.06 2.74 -14.27
N TYR A 149 -8.53 3.25 -13.12
CA TYR A 149 -9.37 4.44 -13.05
C TYR A 149 -8.66 5.67 -13.63
N ASN A 150 -7.45 5.96 -13.17
CA ASN A 150 -6.69 7.12 -13.64
C ASN A 150 -6.35 7.05 -15.13
N THR A 151 -6.04 5.86 -15.64
CA THR A 151 -5.78 5.63 -17.07
C THR A 151 -7.04 5.90 -17.88
N PHE A 152 -8.18 5.37 -17.45
CA PHE A 152 -9.45 5.54 -18.16
C PHE A 152 -9.86 7.01 -18.25
N ILE A 153 -9.80 7.77 -17.16
CA ILE A 153 -10.16 9.20 -17.17
C ILE A 153 -9.13 10.07 -17.88
N GLY A 154 -7.89 9.58 -18.07
CA GLY A 154 -6.81 10.30 -18.77
C GLY A 154 -6.79 10.10 -20.29
N GLN A 155 -7.48 9.08 -20.81
CA GLN A 155 -7.50 8.77 -22.25
C GLN A 155 -8.51 9.61 -23.02
N PHE A 156 -8.17 9.98 -24.27
CA PHE A 156 -9.15 10.57 -25.18
C PHE A 156 -10.09 9.49 -25.74
N PRO A 157 -11.40 9.71 -25.87
CA PRO A 157 -12.15 10.96 -25.61
C PRO A 157 -12.62 11.10 -24.15
N THR A 158 -12.39 10.11 -23.29
CA THR A 158 -12.90 10.05 -21.91
C THR A 158 -12.40 11.23 -21.05
N SER A 159 -11.17 11.70 -21.27
CA SER A 159 -10.59 12.83 -20.53
C SER A 159 -11.37 14.12 -20.71
N PHE A 160 -11.93 14.35 -21.89
CA PHE A 160 -12.83 15.49 -22.13
C PHE A 160 -14.12 15.35 -21.32
N TRP A 161 -14.73 14.17 -21.34
CA TRP A 161 -15.96 13.89 -20.59
C TRP A 161 -15.74 13.88 -19.07
N ALA A 162 -14.57 13.41 -18.62
CA ALA A 162 -14.19 13.42 -17.20
C ALA A 162 -14.16 14.85 -16.63
N GLY A 163 -13.59 15.81 -17.38
CA GLY A 163 -13.59 17.21 -16.99
C GLY A 163 -15.00 17.80 -16.86
N ILE A 164 -15.89 17.48 -17.77
CA ILE A 164 -17.30 17.93 -17.73
C ILE A 164 -18.07 17.28 -16.57
N ALA A 165 -17.83 15.97 -16.33
CA ALA A 165 -18.54 15.20 -15.32
C ALA A 165 -17.95 15.36 -13.90
N GLY A 166 -16.84 16.11 -13.72
CA GLY A 166 -16.21 16.38 -12.43
C GLY A 166 -15.39 15.22 -11.88
N PHE A 167 -14.93 14.29 -12.74
CA PHE A 167 -14.02 13.24 -12.34
C PHE A 167 -12.57 13.72 -12.43
N HIS A 168 -11.84 13.53 -11.33
CA HIS A 168 -10.44 13.96 -11.22
C HIS A 168 -9.53 12.78 -10.94
N ARG A 169 -8.27 12.94 -11.34
CA ARG A 169 -7.21 12.00 -11.02
C ARG A 169 -7.05 11.87 -9.51
N ASN A 170 -6.85 10.64 -9.06
CA ASN A 170 -6.57 10.32 -7.67
C ASN A 170 -5.15 9.74 -7.57
N ASP A 171 -4.26 10.40 -6.84
CA ASP A 171 -2.85 10.02 -6.70
C ASP A 171 -2.52 9.38 -5.33
N ALA A 172 -3.53 8.85 -4.63
CA ALA A 172 -3.37 8.16 -3.34
C ALA A 172 -2.77 6.75 -3.48
N TYR A 173 -1.65 6.62 -4.16
CA TYR A 173 -0.96 5.34 -4.33
C TYR A 173 -0.15 4.94 -3.11
N PHE A 174 -0.14 3.63 -2.81
CA PHE A 174 0.90 3.05 -1.98
C PHE A 174 2.22 3.02 -2.77
N ALA A 175 3.20 3.79 -2.34
CA ALA A 175 4.56 3.75 -2.89
C ALA A 175 5.42 2.75 -2.10
N ALA A 176 6.41 2.16 -2.75
CA ALA A 176 7.46 1.41 -2.08
C ALA A 176 8.20 2.31 -1.08
N SER A 177 8.64 1.76 0.06
CA SER A 177 9.50 2.49 1.00
C SER A 177 10.80 2.91 0.32
N GLU A 178 11.33 4.08 0.66
CA GLU A 178 12.57 4.58 0.04
C GLU A 178 13.75 3.63 0.23
N GLY A 179 13.83 2.92 1.36
CA GLY A 179 14.86 1.93 1.63
C GLY A 179 14.80 0.68 0.72
N SER A 180 13.62 0.30 0.21
CA SER A 180 13.46 -0.84 -0.69
C SER A 180 13.85 -0.53 -2.15
N ARG A 181 14.10 0.73 -2.49
CA ARG A 181 14.58 1.16 -3.82
C ARG A 181 16.08 0.98 -4.01
N GLN A 182 16.84 0.78 -2.92
CA GLN A 182 18.26 0.50 -2.99
C GLN A 182 18.45 -1.02 -2.91
N ALA A 183 18.94 -1.61 -4.00
CA ALA A 183 19.34 -3.02 -3.97
C ALA A 183 20.44 -3.20 -2.91
N PRO A 184 20.34 -4.21 -2.03
CA PRO A 184 21.41 -4.50 -1.07
C PRO A 184 22.71 -4.73 -1.84
N LYS A 185 23.75 -3.97 -1.50
CA LYS A 185 25.09 -4.22 -2.05
C LYS A 185 25.60 -5.50 -1.40
N VAL A 186 25.60 -6.58 -2.14
CA VAL A 186 26.24 -7.82 -1.72
C VAL A 186 27.74 -7.65 -1.96
N ASP A 187 28.51 -7.48 -0.88
CA ASP A 187 29.95 -7.42 -0.94
C ASP A 187 30.51 -8.83 -0.68
N PHE A 188 31.00 -9.48 -1.72
CA PHE A 188 31.71 -10.76 -1.64
C PHE A 188 33.20 -10.59 -1.34
N GLY A 189 33.65 -9.38 -0.98
CA GLY A 189 35.07 -9.02 -0.79
C GLY A 189 35.78 -9.72 0.37
N GLY A 190 35.08 -10.54 1.18
CA GLY A 190 35.68 -11.24 2.34
C GLY A 190 36.17 -12.66 2.06
N VAL A 191 35.88 -13.26 0.92
CA VAL A 191 36.33 -14.62 0.61
C VAL A 191 37.58 -14.57 -0.29
N ARG A 192 38.74 -14.27 0.30
CA ARG A 192 40.00 -14.59 -0.39
C ARG A 192 40.15 -16.12 -0.38
N PRO A 193 40.26 -16.78 -1.54
CA PRO A 193 40.60 -18.19 -1.56
C PRO A 193 41.96 -18.34 -0.91
N THR A 194 42.04 -19.16 0.15
CA THR A 194 43.30 -19.57 0.78
C THR A 194 44.14 -20.23 -0.31
N PRO A 195 45.40 -19.78 -0.56
CA PRO A 195 46.25 -20.43 -1.55
C PRO A 195 46.47 -21.88 -1.16
N THR A 196 46.12 -22.81 -2.02
CA THR A 196 46.38 -24.24 -1.87
C THR A 196 47.90 -24.42 -1.76
N PRO A 197 48.45 -25.07 -0.68
CA PRO A 197 49.89 -25.30 -0.60
C PRO A 197 50.32 -26.20 -1.76
N SER A 198 51.31 -25.74 -2.51
CA SER A 198 51.95 -26.54 -3.57
C SER A 198 52.58 -27.81 -2.99
N PRO A 199 52.43 -28.96 -3.67
CA PRO A 199 53.09 -30.20 -3.23
C PRO A 199 54.59 -30.02 -3.25
N GLN A 200 55.27 -30.24 -2.07
CA GLN A 200 56.73 -30.31 -2.01
C GLN A 200 57.22 -31.57 -2.71
N PRO A 201 58.28 -31.47 -3.56
CA PRO A 201 58.86 -32.66 -4.14
C PRO A 201 59.56 -33.47 -3.04
N ALA A 202 59.25 -34.79 -3.00
CA ALA A 202 59.91 -35.75 -2.14
C ALA A 202 61.41 -35.85 -2.48
N ARG A 203 62.26 -35.76 -1.44
CA ARG A 203 63.68 -36.11 -1.50
C ARG A 203 63.86 -37.59 -1.24
#